data_1be0a076bb0c370f42634a351352ec8f
#
_entry.id   1be0a076bb0c370f42634a351352ec8f
#
_cell.length_a   1.000
_cell.length_b   1.000
_cell.length_c   1.000
_cell.angle_alpha   90.00
_cell.angle_beta   90.00
_cell.angle_gamma   90.00
#
_symmetry.space_group_name_H-M   'P 1'
#
loop_
_entity.id
_entity.type
_entity.pdbx_description
1 polymer ?
#
loop_
_entity_poly.entity_id
_entity_poly.type
_entity_poly.pdbx_seq_one_letter_code
_entity_poly.pdbx_strand_id
1 'polypeptide(L)'
;LNVPIYTHEKQKVETIYADYAATHITKPECVKDAVMNALTLGNSGRGVNESSLDAARKIYEVRTKVDQFFDGYGAEQVVFTSGITESLNTVIKGSLNHGDHVITTFMEHNSALRPLYEMERQGVCLTITSPDVGDIKQAITKDTKMIVMTHASNVTGEMFDIQSVGKLCREKGILFVVDTAQSAGVIPISMKEDNIDILCFTGHKGLMGPQGIGGICIRKG
;
A
#
# COMPACT_ATOMS: atom_id res chain seq x y z
N LEU A 1 -7.57 -11.28 -21.66
CA LEU A 1 -8.68 -12.04 -21.09
C LEU A 1 -9.99 -11.49 -21.61
N ASN A 2 -10.78 -12.33 -22.29
CA ASN A 2 -12.08 -11.94 -22.81
C ASN A 2 -13.15 -12.25 -21.75
N VAL A 3 -13.79 -11.21 -21.23
CA VAL A 3 -14.94 -11.34 -20.33
C VAL A 3 -16.20 -11.21 -21.18
N PRO A 4 -17.12 -12.18 -21.18
CA PRO A 4 -18.35 -12.06 -21.95
C PRO A 4 -19.30 -11.03 -21.31
N ILE A 5 -19.75 -10.08 -22.09
CA ILE A 5 -20.81 -9.14 -21.76
C ILE A 5 -22.06 -9.51 -22.59
N TYR A 6 -23.23 -9.51 -21.96
CA TYR A 6 -24.50 -9.70 -22.65
C TYR A 6 -25.13 -8.34 -22.94
N THR A 7 -25.37 -8.06 -24.22
CA THR A 7 -26.17 -6.89 -24.67
C THR A 7 -27.66 -7.19 -24.49
N HIS A 8 -28.52 -6.17 -24.62
CA HIS A 8 -29.98 -6.30 -24.58
C HIS A 8 -30.52 -7.32 -25.59
N GLU A 9 -29.79 -7.57 -26.68
CA GLU A 9 -30.16 -8.59 -27.69
C GLU A 9 -29.62 -9.99 -27.38
N LYS A 10 -29.08 -10.22 -26.18
CA LYS A 10 -28.44 -11.48 -25.75
C LYS A 10 -27.25 -11.93 -26.64
N GLN A 11 -26.67 -11.02 -27.40
CA GLN A 11 -25.45 -11.33 -28.12
C GLN A 11 -24.25 -11.32 -27.15
N LYS A 12 -23.45 -12.39 -27.18
CA LYS A 12 -22.23 -12.50 -26.41
C LYS A 12 -21.13 -11.70 -27.13
N VAL A 13 -20.69 -10.61 -26.53
CA VAL A 13 -19.59 -9.79 -27.04
C VAL A 13 -18.30 -10.17 -26.31
N GLU A 14 -17.25 -10.47 -27.06
CA GLU A 14 -15.91 -10.62 -26.49
C GLU A 14 -15.37 -9.22 -26.13
N THR A 15 -15.03 -9.05 -24.87
CA THR A 15 -14.49 -7.79 -24.37
C THR A 15 -13.07 -8.00 -23.86
N ILE A 16 -12.16 -7.13 -24.28
CA ILE A 16 -10.80 -7.08 -23.75
C ILE A 16 -10.85 -6.26 -22.46
N TYR A 17 -10.48 -6.90 -21.34
CA TYR A 17 -10.36 -6.19 -20.07
C TYR A 17 -9.01 -5.48 -20.01
N ALA A 18 -9.02 -4.15 -19.87
CA ALA A 18 -7.83 -3.30 -19.83
C ALA A 18 -7.77 -2.39 -18.58
N ASP A 19 -8.61 -2.63 -17.56
CA ASP A 19 -8.70 -1.81 -16.35
C ASP A 19 -8.00 -2.48 -15.15
N TYR A 20 -6.75 -2.93 -15.35
CA TYR A 20 -5.94 -3.56 -14.28
C TYR A 20 -5.52 -2.58 -13.19
N ALA A 21 -5.52 -1.27 -13.47
CA ALA A 21 -5.28 -0.24 -12.47
C ALA A 21 -6.37 -0.20 -11.38
N ALA A 22 -7.60 -0.60 -11.72
CA ALA A 22 -8.69 -0.74 -10.76
C ALA A 22 -8.58 -2.03 -9.97
N THR A 23 -8.46 -3.19 -10.65
CA THR A 23 -8.28 -4.50 -10.01
C THR A 23 -7.81 -5.55 -11.03
N HIS A 24 -7.08 -6.54 -10.59
CA HIS A 24 -6.73 -7.70 -11.41
C HIS A 24 -7.88 -8.71 -11.39
N ILE A 25 -8.65 -8.84 -12.49
CA ILE A 25 -9.83 -9.71 -12.51
C ILE A 25 -9.52 -11.20 -12.59
N THR A 26 -8.39 -11.56 -13.19
CA THR A 26 -7.96 -12.97 -13.29
C THR A 26 -7.05 -13.31 -12.12
N LYS A 27 -7.54 -14.19 -11.25
CA LYS A 27 -6.73 -14.68 -10.15
C LYS A 27 -6.04 -15.98 -10.57
N PRO A 28 -4.73 -16.15 -10.31
CA PRO A 28 -4.04 -17.43 -10.46
C PRO A 28 -4.75 -18.53 -9.68
N GLU A 29 -4.69 -19.78 -10.17
CA GLU A 29 -5.37 -20.90 -9.50
C GLU A 29 -4.87 -21.10 -8.07
N CYS A 30 -3.53 -20.95 -7.85
CA CYS A 30 -2.94 -21.03 -6.51
C CYS A 30 -3.52 -20.02 -5.51
N VAL A 31 -4.01 -18.86 -5.97
CA VAL A 31 -4.69 -17.87 -5.10
C VAL A 31 -6.06 -18.38 -4.70
N LYS A 32 -6.82 -18.96 -5.64
CA LYS A 32 -8.13 -19.54 -5.36
C LYS A 32 -8.01 -20.71 -4.38
N ASP A 33 -7.06 -21.61 -4.61
CA ASP A 33 -6.77 -22.75 -3.74
C ASP A 33 -6.40 -22.29 -2.33
N ALA A 34 -5.53 -21.25 -2.21
CA ALA A 34 -5.13 -20.71 -0.92
C ALA A 34 -6.32 -20.13 -0.14
N VAL A 35 -7.23 -19.42 -0.83
CA VAL A 35 -8.46 -18.89 -0.21
C VAL A 35 -9.37 -20.03 0.25
N MET A 36 -9.61 -21.03 -0.59
CA MET A 36 -10.46 -22.17 -0.25
C MET A 36 -9.89 -22.96 0.94
N ASN A 37 -8.59 -23.20 0.97
CA ASN A 37 -7.92 -23.87 2.08
C ASN A 37 -7.99 -23.06 3.38
N ALA A 38 -7.90 -21.72 3.29
CA ALA A 38 -7.97 -20.87 4.46
C ALA A 38 -9.35 -20.88 5.15
N LEU A 39 -10.45 -21.20 4.43
CA LEU A 39 -11.80 -21.28 4.99
C LEU A 39 -11.94 -22.40 6.03
N THR A 40 -11.07 -23.38 6.04
CA THR A 40 -11.08 -24.52 6.98
C THR A 40 -10.20 -24.29 8.21
N LEU A 41 -9.45 -23.17 8.27
CA LEU A 41 -8.57 -22.85 9.39
C LEU A 41 -9.38 -22.31 10.58
N GLY A 42 -8.91 -22.59 11.79
CA GLY A 42 -9.49 -22.07 13.03
C GLY A 42 -9.20 -20.59 13.27
N ASN A 43 -9.68 -20.08 14.41
CA ASN A 43 -9.42 -18.70 14.79
C ASN A 43 -8.00 -18.55 15.37
N SER A 44 -7.14 -17.81 14.69
CA SER A 44 -5.74 -17.59 15.06
C SER A 44 -5.54 -16.81 16.37
N GLY A 45 -6.54 -16.06 16.81
CA GLY A 45 -6.47 -15.23 18.03
C GLY A 45 -7.10 -15.88 19.26
N ARG A 46 -7.78 -17.03 19.12
CA ARG A 46 -8.49 -17.69 20.21
C ARG A 46 -8.40 -19.22 20.09
N GLY A 47 -8.01 -19.84 21.18
CA GLY A 47 -7.95 -21.30 21.28
C GLY A 47 -6.53 -21.86 21.15
N VAL A 48 -6.36 -23.04 21.71
CA VAL A 48 -5.09 -23.79 21.74
C VAL A 48 -5.19 -25.09 20.95
N ASN A 49 -6.28 -25.26 20.18
CA ASN A 49 -6.42 -26.44 19.31
C ASN A 49 -5.52 -26.30 18.06
N GLU A 50 -5.24 -27.42 17.44
CA GLU A 50 -4.30 -27.50 16.32
C GLU A 50 -4.68 -26.60 15.15
N SER A 51 -5.98 -26.55 14.78
CA SER A 51 -6.47 -25.69 13.68
C SER A 51 -6.28 -24.19 13.96
N SER A 52 -6.36 -23.74 15.23
CA SER A 52 -6.09 -22.36 15.61
C SER A 52 -4.60 -22.04 15.57
N LEU A 53 -3.74 -23.00 15.96
CA LEU A 53 -2.29 -22.87 15.85
C LEU A 53 -1.84 -22.84 14.39
N ASP A 54 -2.45 -23.66 13.53
CA ASP A 54 -2.17 -23.65 12.09
C ASP A 54 -2.57 -22.33 11.44
N ALA A 55 -3.71 -21.75 11.82
CA ALA A 55 -4.09 -20.43 11.37
C ALA A 55 -3.06 -19.35 11.78
N ALA A 56 -2.58 -19.39 13.02
CA ALA A 56 -1.56 -18.45 13.50
C ALA A 56 -0.22 -18.63 12.76
N ARG A 57 0.23 -19.88 12.55
CA ARG A 57 1.43 -20.20 11.76
C ARG A 57 1.31 -19.71 10.34
N LYS A 58 0.13 -19.89 9.71
CA LYS A 58 -0.12 -19.43 8.34
C LYS A 58 -0.04 -17.91 8.24
N ILE A 59 -0.63 -17.16 9.17
CA ILE A 59 -0.52 -15.69 9.20
C ILE A 59 0.94 -15.26 9.33
N TYR A 60 1.71 -15.88 10.22
CA TYR A 60 3.13 -15.56 10.39
C TYR A 60 3.96 -15.89 9.14
N GLU A 61 3.71 -17.06 8.51
CA GLU A 61 4.31 -17.42 7.22
C GLU A 61 4.06 -16.37 6.13
N VAL A 62 2.82 -15.90 6.02
CA VAL A 62 2.47 -14.88 5.02
C VAL A 62 3.12 -13.54 5.34
N ARG A 63 3.19 -13.12 6.62
CA ARG A 63 3.94 -11.93 7.03
C ARG A 63 5.41 -12.04 6.63
N THR A 64 6.04 -13.20 6.85
CA THR A 64 7.43 -13.45 6.45
C THR A 64 7.62 -13.33 4.94
N LYS A 65 6.69 -13.87 4.14
CA LYS A 65 6.75 -13.75 2.69
C LYS A 65 6.57 -12.31 2.21
N VAL A 66 5.67 -11.55 2.81
CA VAL A 66 5.46 -10.13 2.49
C VAL A 66 6.69 -9.30 2.86
N ASP A 67 7.27 -9.55 4.03
CA ASP A 67 8.51 -8.91 4.47
C ASP A 67 9.65 -9.17 3.48
N GLN A 68 9.87 -10.43 3.10
CA GLN A 68 10.88 -10.81 2.11
C GLN A 68 10.63 -10.20 0.74
N PHE A 69 9.36 -10.11 0.33
CA PHE A 69 8.96 -9.57 -0.97
C PHE A 69 9.29 -8.08 -1.11
N PHE A 70 9.19 -7.32 -0.03
CA PHE A 70 9.50 -5.89 0.00
C PHE A 70 10.87 -5.57 0.64
N ASP A 71 11.71 -6.57 0.89
CA ASP A 71 12.99 -6.43 1.61
C ASP A 71 12.82 -5.60 2.90
N GLY A 72 11.86 -6.05 3.72
CA GLY A 72 11.43 -5.32 4.93
C GLY A 72 12.33 -5.53 6.14
N TYR A 73 11.79 -5.31 7.32
CA TYR A 73 12.51 -5.27 8.60
C TYR A 73 12.07 -6.36 9.60
N GLY A 74 11.34 -7.36 9.11
CA GLY A 74 10.87 -8.51 9.88
C GLY A 74 9.37 -8.75 9.78
N ALA A 75 8.94 -9.99 9.92
CA ALA A 75 7.54 -10.39 9.84
C ALA A 75 6.64 -9.68 10.87
N GLU A 76 7.20 -9.31 12.02
CA GLU A 76 6.52 -8.57 13.09
C GLU A 76 6.17 -7.14 12.68
N GLN A 77 6.86 -6.61 11.68
CA GLN A 77 6.66 -5.27 11.13
C GLN A 77 5.61 -5.22 10.00
N VAL A 78 4.99 -6.36 9.69
CA VAL A 78 3.93 -6.46 8.69
C VAL A 78 2.57 -6.50 9.37
N VAL A 79 1.71 -5.56 9.04
CA VAL A 79 0.32 -5.47 9.54
C VAL A 79 -0.65 -5.60 8.38
N PHE A 80 -1.59 -6.54 8.46
CA PHE A 80 -2.64 -6.68 7.45
C PHE A 80 -3.81 -5.73 7.70
N THR A 81 -4.37 -5.20 6.62
CA THR A 81 -5.52 -4.31 6.58
C THR A 81 -6.52 -4.79 5.52
N SER A 82 -7.69 -4.17 5.44
CA SER A 82 -8.67 -4.46 4.40
C SER A 82 -8.31 -3.91 3.01
N GLY A 83 -7.24 -3.11 2.93
CA GLY A 83 -6.75 -2.51 1.68
C GLY A 83 -5.95 -1.26 1.93
N ILE A 84 -5.36 -0.70 0.86
CA ILE A 84 -4.46 0.45 0.97
C ILE A 84 -5.13 1.71 1.55
N THR A 85 -6.43 1.88 1.35
CA THR A 85 -7.17 3.02 1.93
C THR A 85 -7.14 2.97 3.45
N GLU A 86 -7.37 1.81 4.06
CA GLU A 86 -7.25 1.63 5.50
C GLU A 86 -5.80 1.82 5.95
N SER A 87 -4.84 1.24 5.22
CA SER A 87 -3.41 1.39 5.51
C SER A 87 -2.99 2.86 5.60
N LEU A 88 -3.28 3.65 4.56
CA LEU A 88 -2.93 5.07 4.50
C LEU A 88 -3.66 5.89 5.58
N ASN A 89 -4.96 5.63 5.82
CA ASN A 89 -5.69 6.30 6.90
C ASN A 89 -5.07 6.00 8.27
N THR A 90 -4.72 4.73 8.53
CA THR A 90 -4.09 4.32 9.80
C THR A 90 -2.75 5.02 9.99
N VAL A 91 -1.90 5.02 8.97
CA VAL A 91 -0.57 5.63 9.03
C VAL A 91 -0.65 7.15 9.20
N ILE A 92 -1.40 7.82 8.33
CA ILE A 92 -1.48 9.29 8.30
C ILE A 92 -2.08 9.81 9.61
N LYS A 93 -3.23 9.27 10.00
CA LYS A 93 -3.93 9.72 11.22
C LYS A 93 -3.24 9.28 12.51
N GLY A 94 -2.53 8.15 12.49
CA GLY A 94 -1.82 7.63 13.66
C GLY A 94 -0.45 8.26 13.90
N SER A 95 0.12 8.96 12.91
CA SER A 95 1.48 9.49 13.00
C SER A 95 1.59 11.02 13.03
N LEU A 96 0.52 11.74 12.64
CA LEU A 96 0.50 13.20 12.60
C LEU A 96 -0.29 13.78 13.76
N ASN A 97 0.21 14.87 14.33
CA ASN A 97 -0.41 15.63 15.40
C ASN A 97 -0.61 17.09 14.97
N HIS A 98 -1.44 17.83 15.71
CA HIS A 98 -1.59 19.27 15.55
C HIS A 98 -0.23 19.98 15.59
N GLY A 99 0.04 20.82 14.61
CA GLY A 99 1.29 21.56 14.44
C GLY A 99 2.36 20.86 13.62
N ASP A 100 2.24 19.54 13.37
CA ASP A 100 3.14 18.85 12.44
C ASP A 100 2.96 19.36 11.01
N HIS A 101 4.03 19.28 10.20
CA HIS A 101 3.99 19.56 8.78
C HIS A 101 4.12 18.26 7.98
N VAL A 102 3.28 18.09 6.96
CA VAL A 102 3.30 16.96 6.03
C VAL A 102 3.39 17.44 4.59
N ILE A 103 4.23 16.80 3.81
CA ILE A 103 4.36 17.05 2.36
C ILE A 103 3.75 15.86 1.62
N THR A 104 3.03 16.17 0.54
CA THR A 104 2.52 15.16 -0.40
C THR A 104 2.56 15.73 -1.81
N THR A 105 2.20 14.91 -2.82
CA THR A 105 2.23 15.35 -4.22
C THR A 105 0.83 15.48 -4.79
N PHE A 106 0.69 16.28 -5.88
CA PHE A 106 -0.58 16.37 -6.60
C PHE A 106 -0.92 15.10 -7.41
N MET A 107 0.00 14.11 -7.41
CA MET A 107 -0.18 12.82 -8.10
C MET A 107 -0.84 11.76 -7.23
N GLU A 108 -1.15 12.11 -5.98
CA GLU A 108 -1.69 11.16 -5.01
C GLU A 108 -3.13 10.74 -5.32
N HIS A 109 -3.42 9.50 -5.01
CA HIS A 109 -4.79 9.01 -5.02
C HIS A 109 -5.59 9.55 -3.82
N ASN A 110 -6.93 9.61 -3.96
CA ASN A 110 -7.85 10.05 -2.91
C ASN A 110 -7.70 9.28 -1.57
N SER A 111 -7.18 8.06 -1.59
CA SER A 111 -6.88 7.28 -0.37
C SER A 111 -5.82 7.93 0.52
N ALA A 112 -4.91 8.74 -0.06
CA ALA A 112 -3.94 9.54 0.67
C ALA A 112 -4.46 10.98 0.89
N LEU A 113 -5.01 11.63 -0.13
CA LEU A 113 -5.44 13.03 -0.03
C LEU A 113 -6.55 13.25 1.01
N ARG A 114 -7.56 12.35 1.07
CA ARG A 114 -8.68 12.52 2.00
C ARG A 114 -8.24 12.53 3.47
N PRO A 115 -7.47 11.56 3.98
CA PRO A 115 -6.98 11.64 5.35
C PRO A 115 -6.02 12.81 5.58
N LEU A 116 -5.22 13.24 4.59
CA LEU A 116 -4.37 14.43 4.71
C LEU A 116 -5.20 15.70 4.88
N TYR A 117 -6.24 15.92 4.07
CA TYR A 117 -7.16 17.06 4.24
C TYR A 117 -7.93 17.01 5.57
N GLU A 118 -8.21 15.82 6.10
CA GLU A 118 -8.80 15.69 7.42
C GLU A 118 -7.83 16.13 8.51
N MET A 119 -6.55 15.72 8.42
CA MET A 119 -5.51 16.15 9.36
C MET A 119 -5.23 17.65 9.25
N GLU A 120 -5.28 18.23 8.06
CA GLU A 120 -5.19 19.68 7.86
C GLU A 120 -6.27 20.42 8.64
N ARG A 121 -7.53 19.96 8.59
CA ARG A 121 -8.63 20.53 9.41
C ARG A 121 -8.41 20.38 10.92
N GLN A 122 -7.56 19.44 11.33
CA GLN A 122 -7.16 19.21 12.72
C GLN A 122 -5.90 19.98 13.12
N GLY A 123 -5.38 20.85 12.25
CA GLY A 123 -4.27 21.74 12.54
C GLY A 123 -2.89 21.21 12.12
N VAL A 124 -2.83 20.19 11.26
CA VAL A 124 -1.61 19.80 10.56
C VAL A 124 -1.38 20.75 9.39
N CYS A 125 -0.14 21.18 9.19
CA CYS A 125 0.25 21.94 8.00
C CYS A 125 0.42 21.00 6.79
N LEU A 126 -0.38 21.16 5.74
CA LEU A 126 -0.29 20.36 4.52
C LEU A 126 0.36 21.17 3.38
N THR A 127 1.42 20.63 2.78
CA THR A 127 2.00 21.16 1.54
C THR A 127 1.85 20.12 0.42
N ILE A 128 1.29 20.54 -0.72
CA ILE A 128 1.16 19.71 -1.92
C ILE A 128 2.12 20.24 -2.98
N THR A 129 3.06 19.38 -3.43
CA THR A 129 4.09 19.75 -4.43
C THR A 129 3.95 18.95 -5.71
N SER A 130 4.83 19.19 -6.68
CA SER A 130 5.13 18.25 -7.74
C SER A 130 5.86 17.01 -7.15
N PRO A 131 5.88 15.86 -7.84
CA PRO A 131 6.65 14.69 -7.42
C PRO A 131 8.17 14.84 -7.65
N ASP A 132 8.64 16.00 -8.14
CA ASP A 132 10.07 16.27 -8.34
C ASP A 132 10.80 16.39 -7.01
N VAL A 133 11.97 15.75 -6.91
CA VAL A 133 12.78 15.71 -5.68
C VAL A 133 13.23 17.12 -5.25
N GLY A 134 13.50 18.01 -6.22
CA GLY A 134 13.89 19.40 -5.96
C GLY A 134 12.77 20.20 -5.32
N ASP A 135 11.55 20.05 -5.83
CA ASP A 135 10.37 20.73 -5.30
C ASP A 135 10.01 20.21 -3.91
N ILE A 136 10.04 18.88 -3.71
CA ILE A 136 9.87 18.27 -2.39
C ILE A 136 10.89 18.81 -1.40
N LYS A 137 12.18 18.88 -1.81
CA LYS A 137 13.28 19.39 -0.97
C LYS A 137 13.07 20.86 -0.56
N GLN A 138 12.57 21.69 -1.48
CA GLN A 138 12.27 23.10 -1.20
C GLN A 138 11.10 23.28 -0.24
N ALA A 139 10.13 22.37 -0.26
CA ALA A 139 8.97 22.38 0.62
C ALA A 139 9.29 21.97 2.08
N ILE A 140 10.43 21.34 2.34
CA ILE A 140 10.81 20.87 3.68
C ILE A 140 11.01 22.07 4.62
N THR A 141 10.36 22.02 5.76
CA THR A 141 10.51 22.96 6.87
C THR A 141 11.11 22.25 8.09
N LYS A 142 11.44 23.00 9.15
CA LYS A 142 11.89 22.43 10.43
C LYS A 142 10.82 21.56 11.12
N ASP A 143 9.55 21.79 10.80
CA ASP A 143 8.41 21.13 11.41
C ASP A 143 7.91 19.95 10.52
N THR A 144 8.60 19.67 9.41
CA THR A 144 8.24 18.56 8.51
C THR A 144 8.42 17.22 9.21
N LYS A 145 7.33 16.55 9.46
CA LYS A 145 7.26 15.25 10.15
C LYS A 145 7.21 14.08 9.18
N MET A 146 6.50 14.24 8.06
CA MET A 146 6.18 13.15 7.15
C MET A 146 6.17 13.62 5.69
N ILE A 147 6.59 12.73 4.80
CA ILE A 147 6.32 12.82 3.35
C ILE A 147 5.51 11.60 2.94
N VAL A 148 4.37 11.82 2.29
CA VAL A 148 3.52 10.76 1.73
C VAL A 148 3.57 10.86 0.21
N MET A 149 3.94 9.77 -0.47
CA MET A 149 4.13 9.78 -1.92
C MET A 149 3.67 8.47 -2.56
N THR A 150 2.92 8.56 -3.67
CA THR A 150 2.67 7.39 -4.51
C THR A 150 3.91 7.01 -5.31
N HIS A 151 4.18 5.71 -5.46
CA HIS A 151 5.29 5.23 -6.29
C HIS A 151 4.95 5.28 -7.78
N ALA A 152 3.68 5.06 -8.12
CA ALA A 152 3.21 5.14 -9.50
C ALA A 152 1.76 5.64 -9.57
N SER A 153 1.48 6.50 -10.55
CA SER A 153 0.15 7.06 -10.75
C SER A 153 -0.81 6.03 -11.36
N ASN A 154 -2.00 5.90 -10.79
CA ASN A 154 -3.08 5.09 -11.35
C ASN A 154 -3.74 5.72 -12.61
N VAL A 155 -3.46 6.98 -12.89
CA VAL A 155 -4.04 7.75 -14.00
C VAL A 155 -3.09 7.81 -15.19
N THR A 156 -1.83 8.18 -14.94
CA THR A 156 -0.84 8.38 -16.01
C THR A 156 0.08 7.18 -16.23
N GLY A 157 0.20 6.29 -15.22
CA GLY A 157 1.18 5.20 -15.21
C GLY A 157 2.62 5.67 -14.98
N GLU A 158 2.82 6.96 -14.72
CA GLU A 158 4.13 7.54 -14.44
C GLU A 158 4.66 7.03 -13.11
N MET A 159 5.95 6.72 -13.07
CA MET A 159 6.68 6.30 -11.88
C MET A 159 7.49 7.45 -11.32
N PHE A 160 7.58 7.54 -10.00
CA PHE A 160 8.29 8.62 -9.31
C PHE A 160 9.52 8.09 -8.58
N ASP A 161 10.53 8.94 -8.44
CA ASP A 161 11.82 8.61 -7.82
C ASP A 161 11.72 8.55 -6.29
N ILE A 162 11.14 7.46 -5.79
CA ILE A 162 11.00 7.20 -4.35
C ILE A 162 12.37 7.00 -3.68
N GLN A 163 13.39 6.52 -4.41
CA GLN A 163 14.72 6.27 -3.85
C GLN A 163 15.40 7.59 -3.45
N SER A 164 15.39 8.59 -4.34
CA SER A 164 15.97 9.90 -4.03
C SER A 164 15.21 10.63 -2.93
N VAL A 165 13.87 10.52 -2.91
CA VAL A 165 13.04 11.09 -1.82
C VAL A 165 13.29 10.36 -0.51
N GLY A 166 13.38 9.03 -0.52
CA GLY A 166 13.70 8.24 0.68
C GLY A 166 15.05 8.58 1.27
N LYS A 167 16.07 8.76 0.42
CA LYS A 167 17.39 9.25 0.86
C LYS A 167 17.31 10.62 1.52
N LEU A 168 16.59 11.56 0.90
CA LEU A 168 16.36 12.90 1.46
C LEU A 168 15.65 12.82 2.82
N CYS A 169 14.61 12.00 2.95
CA CYS A 169 13.90 11.78 4.20
C CYS A 169 14.82 11.23 5.29
N ARG A 170 15.64 10.24 4.94
CA ARG A 170 16.61 9.63 5.86
C ARG A 170 17.62 10.66 6.38
N GLU A 171 18.15 11.51 5.50
CA GLU A 171 19.10 12.56 5.86
C GLU A 171 18.49 13.63 6.78
N LYS A 172 17.19 13.87 6.66
CA LYS A 172 16.44 14.88 7.41
C LYS A 172 15.72 14.36 8.64
N GLY A 173 15.67 13.05 8.85
CA GLY A 173 14.89 12.42 9.92
C GLY A 173 13.37 12.56 9.74
N ILE A 174 12.90 12.61 8.49
CA ILE A 174 11.50 12.73 8.11
C ILE A 174 10.93 11.34 7.83
N LEU A 175 9.74 11.04 8.30
CA LEU A 175 9.05 9.78 8.06
C LEU A 175 8.62 9.67 6.59
N PHE A 176 9.10 8.66 5.88
CA PHE A 176 8.74 8.43 4.48
C PHE A 176 7.70 7.32 4.31
N VAL A 177 6.53 7.70 3.83
CA VAL A 177 5.38 6.80 3.59
C VAL A 177 5.16 6.66 2.09
N VAL A 178 5.17 5.43 1.58
CA VAL A 178 5.00 5.15 0.16
C VAL A 178 3.71 4.38 -0.10
N ASP A 179 2.86 4.95 -0.96
CA ASP A 179 1.71 4.25 -1.55
C ASP A 179 2.19 3.41 -2.74
N THR A 180 2.15 2.08 -2.60
CA THR A 180 2.57 1.14 -3.63
C THR A 180 1.39 0.45 -4.34
N ALA A 181 0.20 1.03 -4.30
CA ALA A 181 -1.02 0.41 -4.87
C ALA A 181 -0.87 -0.02 -6.33
N GLN A 182 -0.12 0.73 -7.14
CA GLN A 182 0.08 0.43 -8.55
C GLN A 182 1.38 -0.31 -8.84
N SER A 183 2.37 -0.24 -7.96
CA SER A 183 3.71 -0.77 -8.17
C SER A 183 3.96 -2.12 -7.50
N ALA A 184 3.33 -2.40 -6.34
CA ALA A 184 3.48 -3.67 -5.64
C ALA A 184 3.07 -4.87 -6.53
N GLY A 185 4.00 -5.80 -6.73
CA GLY A 185 3.80 -6.97 -7.60
C GLY A 185 4.03 -6.70 -9.10
N VAL A 186 4.36 -5.47 -9.48
CA VAL A 186 4.64 -5.07 -10.86
C VAL A 186 6.10 -4.66 -11.03
N ILE A 187 6.62 -3.94 -10.04
CA ILE A 187 7.97 -3.38 -10.03
C ILE A 187 8.66 -3.85 -8.75
N PRO A 188 9.95 -4.22 -8.79
CA PRO A 188 10.71 -4.49 -7.58
C PRO A 188 10.76 -3.27 -6.67
N ILE A 189 10.57 -3.47 -5.36
CA ILE A 189 10.63 -2.44 -4.34
C ILE A 189 11.42 -3.01 -3.16
N SER A 190 12.43 -2.29 -2.70
CA SER A 190 13.18 -2.61 -1.48
C SER A 190 12.99 -1.51 -0.45
N MET A 191 12.36 -1.83 0.68
CA MET A 191 12.21 -0.84 1.76
C MET A 191 13.57 -0.33 2.27
N LYS A 192 14.60 -1.18 2.24
CA LYS A 192 15.94 -0.83 2.72
C LYS A 192 16.69 0.05 1.73
N GLU A 193 16.75 -0.35 0.45
CA GLU A 193 17.47 0.38 -0.59
C GLU A 193 16.80 1.72 -0.91
N ASP A 194 15.46 1.73 -0.95
CA ASP A 194 14.65 2.93 -1.23
C ASP A 194 14.43 3.80 0.02
N ASN A 195 14.98 3.41 1.19
CA ASN A 195 14.86 4.12 2.47
C ASN A 195 13.40 4.40 2.89
N ILE A 196 12.51 3.46 2.64
CA ILE A 196 11.09 3.56 2.98
C ILE A 196 10.90 3.23 4.47
N ASP A 197 10.25 4.12 5.20
CA ASP A 197 9.92 3.88 6.61
C ASP A 197 8.61 3.12 6.75
N ILE A 198 7.61 3.46 5.92
CA ILE A 198 6.30 2.80 5.89
C ILE A 198 5.88 2.58 4.44
N LEU A 199 5.66 1.32 4.08
CA LEU A 199 5.14 0.92 2.79
C LEU A 199 3.69 0.47 2.97
N CYS A 200 2.77 1.06 2.19
CA CYS A 200 1.37 0.67 2.15
C CYS A 200 1.04 -0.04 0.83
N PHE A 201 0.37 -1.20 0.89
CA PHE A 201 0.05 -2.00 -0.29
C PHE A 201 -1.40 -2.49 -0.30
N THR A 202 -1.88 -2.90 -1.48
CA THR A 202 -3.15 -3.61 -1.65
C THR A 202 -2.94 -4.94 -2.37
N GLY A 203 -3.68 -5.97 -1.99
CA GLY A 203 -3.50 -7.32 -2.52
C GLY A 203 -4.15 -7.58 -3.87
N HIS A 204 -5.19 -6.81 -4.26
CA HIS A 204 -6.08 -7.16 -5.39
C HIS A 204 -5.64 -6.61 -6.76
N LYS A 205 -4.56 -5.83 -6.82
CA LYS A 205 -3.98 -5.27 -8.05
C LYS A 205 -2.80 -6.13 -8.53
N GLY A 206 -1.59 -5.60 -8.63
CA GLY A 206 -0.43 -6.32 -9.13
C GLY A 206 -0.06 -7.59 -8.34
N LEU A 207 -0.40 -7.66 -7.06
CA LEU A 207 -0.24 -8.87 -6.24
C LEU A 207 -1.27 -9.98 -6.54
N MET A 208 -2.27 -9.74 -7.41
CA MET A 208 -3.26 -10.70 -7.90
C MET A 208 -4.11 -11.40 -6.83
N GLY A 209 -4.11 -10.92 -5.59
CA GLY A 209 -4.91 -11.44 -4.49
C GLY A 209 -6.39 -11.03 -4.55
N PRO A 210 -7.23 -11.49 -3.63
CA PRO A 210 -8.63 -11.07 -3.54
C PRO A 210 -8.74 -9.60 -3.12
N GLN A 211 -9.91 -8.99 -3.38
CA GLN A 211 -10.27 -7.71 -2.78
C GLN A 211 -10.46 -7.89 -1.26
N GLY A 212 -10.35 -6.79 -0.52
CA GLY A 212 -10.50 -6.82 0.94
C GLY A 212 -9.24 -7.22 1.69
N ILE A 213 -8.07 -7.20 1.04
CA ILE A 213 -6.78 -7.42 1.67
C ILE A 213 -5.76 -6.36 1.23
N GLY A 214 -4.99 -5.89 2.17
CA GLY A 214 -3.84 -5.02 2.00
C GLY A 214 -2.96 -5.08 3.23
N GLY A 215 -2.04 -4.13 3.36
CA GLY A 215 -1.19 -4.10 4.53
C GLY A 215 -0.23 -2.93 4.58
N ILE A 216 0.49 -2.91 5.67
CA ILE A 216 1.53 -1.93 6.01
C ILE A 216 2.77 -2.72 6.36
N CYS A 217 3.91 -2.35 5.77
CA CYS A 217 5.22 -2.80 6.24
C CYS A 217 5.91 -1.59 6.88
N ILE A 218 6.47 -1.76 8.08
CA ILE A 218 7.00 -0.67 8.90
C ILE A 218 8.48 -0.90 9.14
N ARG A 219 9.29 0.14 9.04
CA ARG A 219 10.69 0.07 9.48
C ARG A 219 10.75 -0.05 11.00
N LYS A 220 11.59 -0.94 11.48
CA LYS A 220 11.88 -1.03 12.91
C LYS A 220 12.61 0.24 13.37
N GLY A 221 12.05 0.90 14.35
CA GLY A 221 12.63 2.10 14.99
C GLY A 221 13.89 1.82 15.80
#